data_568a26ca6158891188a656ac98e33584
#
_entry.id   568a26ca6158891188a656ac98e33584
#
_cell.length_a   1.000
_cell.length_b   1.000
_cell.length_c   1.000
_cell.angle_alpha   90.00
_cell.angle_beta   90.00
_cell.angle_gamma   90.00
#
_symmetry.space_group_name_H-M   'P 1'
#
loop_
_entity.id
_entity.type
_entity.pdbx_description
1 polymer ?
#
loop_
_entity_poly.entity_id
_entity_poly.type
_entity_poly.pdbx_seq_one_letter_code
_entity_poly.pdbx_strand_id
1 'polypeptide(L)'
;MAPNAADKCPVMNNTGEKCPVMNPNGFLSSPQSRGPRDIYTLEALSHFNREKIPERAVHAKGTGAYGEFEVTADISAFCNIDMLLGGMAVKFFTEQGDWDWVSLNFPFFFIRDPAKFPDMIHSQRRDPQTNLLNPNMTWDFVTKNPEALHMTLLQHSDFGTMFTWRTLSSYVGHAFKWVMPDGSFKYVHFFLASDRGPNFTDGSTAKIDPNDPDFATKDLFEAIERGDYPSWTANVQVVDPKDAPKLGFNILDITKHWNLGTYPKGLDTIPSRPFGKLTLNRNVKDYFSEVEKLAFSPSNLVPGVEPSEDPILQARMFAYPDAQRYRLGIDHLKAPLRRKETACKQDLGPEFEKWLSQVTSEAWSHPHEDDYKFAREYYEVLPEFRSQEFQDRMVENLCKSIAPGPEELRRRVFDTFELVSSELARRLREGVEAIVAEKARPDSPSRAQPGQLRL
;
A
#
# COMPACT_ATOMS: atom_id res chain seq x y z
N MET A 1 -25.35 44.73 6.61
CA MET A 1 -24.88 44.73 5.22
C MET A 1 -24.51 43.31 4.87
N ALA A 2 -25.16 42.69 3.92
CA ALA A 2 -24.80 41.38 3.44
C ALA A 2 -23.41 41.41 2.78
N PRO A 3 -22.54 40.42 2.99
CA PRO A 3 -21.24 40.42 2.32
C PRO A 3 -21.45 40.31 0.81
N ASN A 4 -20.71 41.16 0.12
CA ASN A 4 -20.77 41.33 -1.32
C ASN A 4 -20.44 40.01 -2.03
N ALA A 5 -21.25 39.58 -2.98
CA ALA A 5 -21.07 38.34 -3.75
C ALA A 5 -19.73 38.29 -4.52
N ALA A 6 -18.96 39.37 -4.56
CA ALA A 6 -17.66 39.46 -5.19
C ALA A 6 -16.50 38.76 -4.39
N ASP A 7 -16.74 38.41 -3.12
CA ASP A 7 -15.70 37.75 -2.28
C ASP A 7 -15.66 36.24 -2.38
N LYS A 8 -16.52 35.63 -3.19
CA LYS A 8 -16.53 34.22 -3.46
C LYS A 8 -16.06 33.93 -4.88
N CYS A 9 -14.75 34.01 -5.12
CA CYS A 9 -14.17 33.35 -6.28
C CYS A 9 -14.13 31.84 -5.98
N PRO A 10 -14.96 31.01 -6.65
CA PRO A 10 -15.04 29.57 -6.34
C PRO A 10 -13.86 28.77 -6.91
N VAL A 11 -12.96 29.41 -7.62
CA VAL A 11 -11.81 28.73 -8.27
C VAL A 11 -10.52 29.30 -7.70
N MET A 12 -9.97 28.55 -6.77
CA MET A 12 -8.58 28.71 -6.36
C MET A 12 -7.70 27.86 -7.29
N ASN A 13 -6.50 28.33 -7.65
CA ASN A 13 -5.52 27.43 -8.25
C ASN A 13 -5.04 26.41 -7.21
N ASN A 14 -4.38 25.36 -7.67
CA ASN A 14 -3.88 24.30 -6.78
C ASN A 14 -2.80 24.75 -5.78
N THR A 15 -2.38 26.01 -5.82
CA THR A 15 -1.46 26.64 -4.85
C THR A 15 -2.21 27.47 -3.80
N GLY A 16 -3.54 27.50 -3.84
CA GLY A 16 -4.36 28.32 -2.94
C GLY A 16 -4.37 29.80 -3.26
N GLU A 17 -3.78 30.23 -4.37
CA GLU A 17 -3.78 31.60 -4.83
C GLU A 17 -5.05 31.93 -5.64
N LYS A 18 -5.55 33.14 -5.53
CA LYS A 18 -6.67 33.59 -6.36
C LYS A 18 -6.28 33.53 -7.84
N CYS A 19 -7.11 32.85 -8.65
CA CYS A 19 -6.90 32.81 -10.09
C CYS A 19 -6.72 34.21 -10.64
N PRO A 20 -5.58 34.56 -11.27
CA PRO A 20 -5.29 35.93 -11.72
C PRO A 20 -6.18 36.39 -12.87
N VAL A 21 -7.01 35.53 -13.43
CA VAL A 21 -7.84 35.79 -14.61
C VAL A 21 -9.25 36.30 -14.29
N MET A 22 -9.65 36.29 -13.01
CA MET A 22 -10.97 36.84 -12.66
C MET A 22 -10.88 38.35 -12.40
N ASN A 23 -11.41 39.10 -13.33
CA ASN A 23 -11.77 40.51 -13.09
C ASN A 23 -12.60 40.58 -11.78
N PRO A 24 -12.31 41.52 -10.84
CA PRO A 24 -13.05 41.67 -9.59
C PRO A 24 -14.58 41.78 -9.76
N ASN A 25 -15.05 42.11 -10.96
CA ASN A 25 -16.49 42.24 -11.28
C ASN A 25 -17.11 40.96 -11.87
N GLY A 26 -16.38 39.82 -11.90
CA GLY A 26 -16.93 38.54 -12.34
C GLY A 26 -17.27 38.39 -13.81
N PHE A 27 -17.01 39.43 -14.61
CA PHE A 27 -17.22 39.40 -16.06
C PHE A 27 -15.92 39.28 -16.82
N LEU A 28 -15.88 38.34 -17.73
CA LEU A 28 -14.88 38.30 -18.78
C LEU A 28 -14.94 39.60 -19.56
N SER A 29 -13.85 40.37 -19.61
CA SER A 29 -13.69 41.52 -20.46
C SER A 29 -14.10 41.20 -21.90
N SER A 30 -14.53 42.22 -22.66
CA SER A 30 -15.22 42.13 -23.94
C SER A 30 -14.76 41.02 -24.90
N PRO A 31 -15.63 40.49 -25.77
CA PRO A 31 -15.29 39.45 -26.74
C PRO A 31 -14.10 39.77 -27.64
N GLN A 32 -13.71 41.02 -27.74
CA GLN A 32 -12.63 41.52 -28.59
C GLN A 32 -11.21 41.29 -27.98
N SER A 33 -11.11 41.02 -26.66
CA SER A 33 -9.85 40.77 -25.99
C SER A 33 -9.50 39.26 -25.86
N ARG A 34 -10.38 38.35 -26.30
CA ARG A 34 -10.23 36.92 -26.17
C ARG A 34 -9.57 36.29 -27.40
N GLY A 35 -8.44 36.74 -27.77
CA GLY A 35 -7.70 36.16 -28.90
C GLY A 35 -6.34 35.62 -28.44
N PRO A 36 -5.59 34.96 -29.34
CA PRO A 36 -4.24 34.49 -29.07
C PRO A 36 -3.25 35.59 -28.67
N ARG A 37 -3.69 36.85 -28.55
CA ARG A 37 -2.93 38.00 -28.06
C ARG A 37 -3.24 38.40 -26.61
N ASP A 38 -4.23 37.76 -25.97
CA ASP A 38 -4.53 37.99 -24.57
C ASP A 38 -3.63 37.10 -23.70
N ILE A 39 -2.56 37.69 -23.21
CA ILE A 39 -1.54 37.00 -22.42
C ILE A 39 -2.13 36.37 -21.15
N TYR A 40 -3.12 36.99 -20.53
CA TYR A 40 -3.74 36.44 -19.31
C TYR A 40 -4.52 35.18 -19.60
N THR A 41 -5.27 35.14 -20.70
CA THR A 41 -5.97 33.91 -21.12
C THR A 41 -4.97 32.81 -21.50
N LEU A 42 -3.89 33.16 -22.20
CA LEU A 42 -2.86 32.20 -22.59
C LEU A 42 -2.15 31.62 -21.36
N GLU A 43 -1.78 32.44 -20.41
CA GLU A 43 -1.14 32.02 -19.16
C GLU A 43 -2.09 31.13 -18.31
N ALA A 44 -3.37 31.51 -18.20
CA ALA A 44 -4.35 30.73 -17.49
C ALA A 44 -4.57 29.35 -18.12
N LEU A 45 -4.70 29.30 -19.45
CA LEU A 45 -4.84 28.01 -20.18
C LEU A 45 -3.56 27.17 -20.09
N SER A 46 -2.40 27.84 -20.17
CA SER A 46 -1.11 27.20 -20.03
C SER A 46 -0.94 26.60 -18.65
N HIS A 47 -1.33 27.33 -17.60
CA HIS A 47 -1.34 26.82 -16.22
C HIS A 47 -2.28 25.64 -16.07
N PHE A 48 -3.54 25.77 -16.52
CA PHE A 48 -4.55 24.71 -16.47
C PHE A 48 -4.05 23.41 -17.12
N ASN A 49 -3.40 23.47 -18.28
CA ASN A 49 -2.85 22.31 -18.95
C ASN A 49 -1.76 21.58 -18.14
N ARG A 50 -1.17 22.25 -17.15
CA ARG A 50 -0.08 21.76 -16.32
C ARG A 50 -0.44 21.60 -14.84
N GLU A 51 -1.71 21.74 -14.48
CA GLU A 51 -2.21 21.53 -13.12
C GLU A 51 -2.12 20.09 -12.66
N LYS A 52 -2.06 19.15 -13.60
CA LYS A 52 -1.91 17.72 -13.31
C LYS A 52 -0.47 17.28 -13.54
N ILE A 53 0.03 16.48 -12.61
CA ILE A 53 1.25 15.69 -12.76
C ILE A 53 0.89 14.24 -13.08
N PRO A 54 1.81 13.43 -13.67
CA PRO A 54 1.57 12.01 -13.88
C PRO A 54 1.15 11.29 -12.59
N GLU A 55 0.18 10.41 -12.70
CA GLU A 55 -0.25 9.58 -11.58
C GLU A 55 0.87 8.65 -11.11
N ARG A 56 0.83 8.24 -9.83
CA ARG A 56 1.70 7.18 -9.33
C ARG A 56 1.42 5.89 -10.09
N ALA A 57 2.47 5.12 -10.41
CA ALA A 57 2.34 3.83 -11.10
C ALA A 57 1.45 2.84 -10.32
N VAL A 58 1.49 2.94 -8.99
CA VAL A 58 0.62 2.27 -8.03
C VAL A 58 0.21 3.29 -6.97
N HIS A 59 -0.89 3.06 -6.24
CA HIS A 59 -1.41 4.01 -5.24
C HIS A 59 -1.76 5.40 -5.82
N ALA A 60 -2.34 5.43 -7.03
CA ALA A 60 -2.70 6.67 -7.71
C ALA A 60 -3.78 7.46 -6.96
N LYS A 61 -4.70 6.78 -6.27
CA LYS A 61 -5.75 7.39 -5.45
C LYS A 61 -5.48 7.18 -3.97
N GLY A 62 -5.72 8.21 -3.17
CA GLY A 62 -5.53 8.16 -1.72
C GLY A 62 -5.78 9.53 -1.10
N THR A 63 -5.44 9.67 0.16
CA THR A 63 -5.51 10.92 0.90
C THR A 63 -4.31 11.07 1.82
N GLY A 64 -4.17 12.21 2.48
CA GLY A 64 -3.12 12.48 3.43
C GLY A 64 -3.62 13.31 4.61
N ALA A 65 -2.93 13.20 5.73
CA ALA A 65 -3.13 14.01 6.91
C ALA A 65 -1.80 14.20 7.63
N TYR A 66 -1.74 15.19 8.49
CA TYR A 66 -0.61 15.42 9.39
C TYR A 66 -0.91 14.86 10.77
N GLY A 67 0.16 14.52 11.49
CA GLY A 67 0.05 14.00 12.83
C GLY A 67 1.31 14.17 13.65
N GLU A 68 1.29 13.57 14.82
CA GLU A 68 2.38 13.55 15.78
C GLU A 68 2.75 12.11 16.07
N PHE A 69 4.04 11.88 16.31
CA PHE A 69 4.55 10.60 16.76
C PHE A 69 5.23 10.79 18.13
N GLU A 70 4.80 10.00 19.06
CA GLU A 70 5.36 9.95 20.40
C GLU A 70 6.07 8.62 20.61
N VAL A 71 7.32 8.66 21.04
CA VAL A 71 8.04 7.46 21.48
C VAL A 71 7.55 7.12 22.89
N THR A 72 6.91 5.96 23.04
CA THR A 72 6.23 5.57 24.29
C THR A 72 7.01 4.54 25.10
N ALA A 73 8.09 3.99 24.56
CA ALA A 73 8.95 3.04 25.26
C ALA A 73 10.41 3.29 24.94
N ASP A 74 11.27 3.06 25.92
CA ASP A 74 12.72 3.19 25.74
C ASP A 74 13.25 2.06 24.83
N ILE A 75 13.67 2.46 23.65
CA ILE A 75 14.34 1.59 22.67
C ILE A 75 15.81 2.01 22.46
N SER A 76 16.36 2.86 23.31
CA SER A 76 17.73 3.39 23.24
C SER A 76 18.81 2.30 23.21
N ALA A 77 18.52 1.13 23.79
CA ALA A 77 19.39 -0.05 23.69
C ALA A 77 19.50 -0.62 22.25
N PHE A 78 18.64 -0.16 21.31
CA PHE A 78 18.57 -0.66 19.94
C PHE A 78 18.67 0.45 18.89
N CYS A 79 18.42 1.72 19.27
CA CYS A 79 18.34 2.83 18.32
C CYS A 79 18.30 4.19 19.04
N ASN A 80 18.78 5.24 18.38
CA ASN A 80 18.84 6.61 18.87
C ASN A 80 18.15 7.54 17.86
N ILE A 81 16.79 7.69 17.96
CA ILE A 81 15.97 8.38 16.94
C ILE A 81 14.90 9.26 17.60
N ASP A 82 14.82 10.53 17.16
CA ASP A 82 13.74 11.49 17.49
C ASP A 82 12.91 11.79 16.22
N MET A 83 11.55 11.80 16.28
CA MET A 83 10.71 11.77 15.09
C MET A 83 9.43 12.63 15.09
N LEU A 84 8.96 13.04 13.87
CA LEU A 84 7.68 13.71 13.56
C LEU A 84 7.11 13.32 12.15
N LEU A 85 5.80 13.43 11.85
CA LEU A 85 5.03 12.50 11.01
C LEU A 85 4.14 12.93 9.85
N GLY A 86 3.70 11.94 8.99
CA GLY A 86 2.49 11.95 8.14
C GLY A 86 2.23 10.72 7.26
N GLY A 87 0.98 10.17 7.24
CA GLY A 87 0.44 9.20 6.25
C GLY A 87 0.58 7.69 6.53
N MET A 88 -0.10 6.78 5.76
CA MET A 88 0.08 5.31 5.84
C MET A 88 1.35 4.85 5.10
N ALA A 89 1.82 5.60 4.10
CA ALA A 89 3.24 5.77 3.92
C ALA A 89 3.62 6.96 4.82
N VAL A 90 4.43 6.73 5.82
CA VAL A 90 4.75 7.72 6.84
C VAL A 90 6.07 8.39 6.51
N LYS A 91 6.08 9.72 6.48
CA LYS A 91 7.30 10.51 6.38
C LYS A 91 7.57 11.15 7.74
N PHE A 92 8.60 10.68 8.40
CA PHE A 92 9.08 11.27 9.63
C PHE A 92 10.05 12.40 9.32
N PHE A 93 9.74 13.59 9.79
CA PHE A 93 10.62 14.75 9.68
C PHE A 93 11.48 14.84 10.93
N THR A 94 12.68 14.27 10.86
CA THR A 94 13.60 14.25 11.99
C THR A 94 14.66 15.35 11.89
N GLU A 95 15.39 15.62 12.96
CA GLU A 95 16.52 16.54 12.93
C GLU A 95 17.67 16.02 12.06
N GLN A 96 17.75 14.70 11.87
CA GLN A 96 18.78 14.01 11.10
C GLN A 96 18.39 13.77 9.64
N GLY A 97 17.19 14.18 9.23
CA GLY A 97 16.67 14.02 7.87
C GLY A 97 15.29 13.39 7.84
N ASP A 98 14.80 13.12 6.63
CA ASP A 98 13.52 12.44 6.43
C ASP A 98 13.71 10.93 6.56
N TRP A 99 12.82 10.28 7.31
CA TRP A 99 12.71 8.84 7.33
C TRP A 99 11.35 8.40 6.80
N ASP A 100 11.31 7.58 5.78
CA ASP A 100 10.08 7.15 5.14
C ASP A 100 9.76 5.68 5.44
N TRP A 101 8.62 5.43 6.04
CA TRP A 101 8.01 4.11 6.10
C TRP A 101 7.05 3.94 4.94
N VAL A 102 7.49 3.25 3.89
CA VAL A 102 6.68 3.03 2.69
C VAL A 102 6.05 1.66 2.78
N SER A 103 4.89 1.60 3.37
CA SER A 103 4.25 0.39 3.88
C SER A 103 2.96 0.02 3.16
N LEU A 104 2.52 -1.21 3.40
CA LEU A 104 1.30 -1.82 2.91
C LEU A 104 0.35 -2.11 4.08
N ASN A 105 -0.93 -2.31 3.79
CA ASN A 105 -1.89 -2.82 4.78
C ASN A 105 -1.76 -4.33 5.04
N PHE A 106 -0.82 -5.00 4.40
CA PHE A 106 -0.51 -6.41 4.53
C PHE A 106 0.93 -6.61 5.00
N PRO A 107 1.21 -7.63 5.83
CA PRO A 107 2.53 -7.84 6.44
C PRO A 107 3.56 -8.47 5.51
N PHE A 108 3.18 -8.88 4.31
CA PHE A 108 4.04 -9.51 3.29
C PHE A 108 3.58 -9.11 1.89
N PHE A 109 4.31 -9.53 0.84
CA PHE A 109 4.09 -9.12 -0.54
C PHE A 109 3.87 -10.32 -1.48
N PHE A 110 3.49 -10.06 -2.73
CA PHE A 110 3.20 -11.09 -3.74
C PHE A 110 4.43 -11.81 -4.28
N ILE A 111 5.57 -11.12 -4.36
CA ILE A 111 6.78 -11.56 -5.05
C ILE A 111 8.02 -11.24 -4.23
N ARG A 112 9.07 -12.05 -4.41
CA ARG A 112 10.41 -11.83 -3.84
C ARG A 112 11.46 -11.47 -4.89
N ASP A 113 11.17 -11.74 -6.18
CA ASP A 113 12.02 -11.37 -7.29
C ASP A 113 11.53 -10.04 -7.89
N PRO A 114 12.33 -8.95 -7.83
CA PRO A 114 11.94 -7.66 -8.37
C PRO A 114 11.68 -7.66 -9.88
N ALA A 115 12.29 -8.59 -10.63
CA ALA A 115 12.05 -8.72 -12.07
C ALA A 115 10.58 -9.07 -12.40
N LYS A 116 9.87 -9.70 -11.47
CA LYS A 116 8.44 -10.04 -11.61
C LYS A 116 7.49 -8.86 -11.30
N PHE A 117 8.00 -7.74 -10.79
CA PHE A 117 7.14 -6.62 -10.37
C PHE A 117 6.31 -6.03 -11.49
N PRO A 118 6.84 -5.78 -12.71
CA PRO A 118 6.01 -5.29 -13.82
C PRO A 118 4.88 -6.26 -14.18
N ASP A 119 5.16 -7.55 -14.25
CA ASP A 119 4.16 -8.58 -14.59
C ASP A 119 3.07 -8.69 -13.52
N MET A 120 3.45 -8.62 -12.24
CA MET A 120 2.52 -8.59 -11.11
C MET A 120 1.58 -7.39 -11.21
N ILE A 121 2.10 -6.18 -11.47
CA ILE A 121 1.28 -4.98 -11.62
C ILE A 121 0.41 -5.07 -12.87
N HIS A 122 0.94 -5.52 -14.01
CA HIS A 122 0.17 -5.67 -15.24
C HIS A 122 -0.97 -6.69 -15.09
N SER A 123 -0.75 -7.75 -14.32
CA SER A 123 -1.78 -8.76 -14.06
C SER A 123 -3.03 -8.22 -13.34
N GLN A 124 -2.88 -7.11 -12.60
CA GLN A 124 -3.95 -6.47 -11.84
C GLN A 124 -4.48 -5.19 -12.50
N ARG A 125 -3.92 -4.80 -13.64
CA ARG A 125 -4.40 -3.66 -14.43
C ARG A 125 -5.50 -4.06 -15.41
N ARG A 126 -5.99 -3.05 -16.13
CA ARG A 126 -6.93 -3.25 -17.22
C ARG A 126 -6.24 -3.95 -18.39
N ASP A 127 -6.97 -4.83 -19.06
CA ASP A 127 -6.54 -5.49 -20.28
C ASP A 127 -6.10 -4.46 -21.34
N PRO A 128 -4.90 -4.60 -21.93
CA PRO A 128 -4.34 -3.59 -22.83
C PRO A 128 -5.10 -3.44 -24.15
N GLN A 129 -5.89 -4.43 -24.56
CA GLN A 129 -6.68 -4.37 -25.78
C GLN A 129 -8.06 -3.75 -25.54
N THR A 130 -8.73 -4.17 -24.46
CA THR A 130 -10.15 -3.82 -24.22
C THR A 130 -10.33 -2.68 -23.24
N ASN A 131 -9.30 -2.36 -22.46
CA ASN A 131 -9.34 -1.46 -21.31
C ASN A 131 -10.37 -1.86 -20.23
N LEU A 132 -10.74 -3.13 -20.16
CA LEU A 132 -11.62 -3.69 -19.13
C LEU A 132 -10.84 -4.42 -18.06
N LEU A 133 -11.44 -4.57 -16.86
CA LEU A 133 -10.88 -5.45 -15.83
C LEU A 133 -10.96 -6.91 -16.32
N ASN A 134 -9.85 -7.64 -16.20
CA ASN A 134 -9.75 -9.02 -16.65
C ASN A 134 -9.10 -9.89 -15.55
N PRO A 135 -9.91 -10.53 -14.69
CA PRO A 135 -9.41 -11.38 -13.60
C PRO A 135 -8.53 -12.55 -14.07
N ASN A 136 -8.67 -12.95 -15.35
CA ASN A 136 -7.86 -14.04 -15.90
C ASN A 136 -6.36 -13.71 -15.90
N MET A 137 -6.01 -12.44 -16.08
CA MET A 137 -4.61 -11.98 -16.04
C MET A 137 -4.01 -12.21 -14.65
N THR A 138 -4.78 -11.91 -13.60
CA THR A 138 -4.36 -12.13 -12.21
C THR A 138 -4.17 -13.63 -11.92
N TRP A 139 -5.11 -14.46 -12.31
CA TRP A 139 -5.02 -15.90 -12.07
C TRP A 139 -3.94 -16.57 -12.90
N ASP A 140 -3.70 -16.09 -14.13
CA ASP A 140 -2.57 -16.55 -14.93
C ASP A 140 -1.23 -16.26 -14.24
N PHE A 141 -1.08 -15.07 -13.67
CA PHE A 141 0.10 -14.68 -12.89
C PHE A 141 0.26 -15.55 -11.62
N VAL A 142 -0.79 -15.67 -10.80
CA VAL A 142 -0.75 -16.40 -9.53
C VAL A 142 -0.40 -17.87 -9.73
N THR A 143 -0.98 -18.52 -10.75
CA THR A 143 -0.71 -19.95 -11.02
C THR A 143 0.70 -20.21 -11.56
N LYS A 144 1.36 -19.20 -12.10
CA LYS A 144 2.76 -19.27 -12.54
C LYS A 144 3.76 -18.87 -11.45
N ASN A 145 3.27 -18.20 -10.40
CA ASN A 145 4.10 -17.67 -9.31
C ASN A 145 3.50 -18.06 -7.95
N PRO A 146 3.72 -19.31 -7.48
CA PRO A 146 3.13 -19.81 -6.24
C PRO A 146 3.47 -18.99 -4.99
N GLU A 147 4.59 -18.26 -5.00
CA GLU A 147 4.95 -17.32 -3.94
C GLU A 147 3.87 -16.27 -3.65
N ALA A 148 2.98 -15.99 -4.63
CA ALA A 148 1.87 -15.06 -4.49
C ALA A 148 0.63 -15.66 -3.78
N LEU A 149 0.58 -16.98 -3.54
CA LEU A 149 -0.61 -17.66 -3.02
C LEU A 149 -1.00 -17.15 -1.63
N HIS A 150 -0.05 -17.02 -0.73
CA HIS A 150 -0.30 -16.53 0.63
C HIS A 150 -0.94 -15.13 0.62
N MET A 151 -0.38 -14.22 -0.15
CA MET A 151 -0.92 -12.87 -0.32
C MET A 151 -2.28 -12.87 -1.02
N THR A 152 -2.48 -13.76 -1.98
CA THR A 152 -3.76 -13.92 -2.70
C THR A 152 -4.87 -14.38 -1.74
N LEU A 153 -4.61 -15.33 -0.85
CA LEU A 153 -5.56 -15.75 0.18
C LEU A 153 -5.90 -14.59 1.13
N LEU A 154 -4.89 -13.86 1.61
CA LEU A 154 -5.10 -12.73 2.50
C LEU A 154 -5.93 -11.62 1.83
N GLN A 155 -5.64 -11.30 0.56
CA GLN A 155 -6.36 -10.30 -0.22
C GLN A 155 -7.85 -10.67 -0.44
N HIS A 156 -8.16 -11.95 -0.57
CA HIS A 156 -9.54 -12.43 -0.74
C HIS A 156 -10.26 -12.68 0.58
N SER A 157 -9.57 -12.61 1.71
CA SER A 157 -10.17 -12.63 3.04
C SER A 157 -10.76 -11.26 3.41
N ASP A 158 -11.40 -11.16 4.58
CA ASP A 158 -11.92 -9.89 5.08
C ASP A 158 -10.83 -8.81 5.25
N PHE A 159 -9.56 -9.19 5.35
CA PHE A 159 -8.44 -8.23 5.33
C PHE A 159 -8.34 -7.43 4.01
N GLY A 160 -8.84 -7.97 2.90
CA GLY A 160 -8.96 -7.25 1.64
C GLY A 160 -10.14 -6.28 1.56
N THR A 161 -11.04 -6.30 2.54
CA THR A 161 -12.28 -5.50 2.59
C THR A 161 -12.37 -4.61 3.82
N MET A 162 -11.24 -3.97 4.19
CA MET A 162 -11.18 -3.06 5.33
C MET A 162 -12.12 -1.86 5.12
N PHE A 163 -12.85 -1.51 6.19
CA PHE A 163 -13.93 -0.52 6.14
C PHE A 163 -13.44 0.92 5.92
N THR A 164 -12.34 1.32 6.55
CA THR A 164 -11.87 2.72 6.54
C THR A 164 -10.35 2.79 6.72
N TRP A 165 -9.74 3.90 6.28
CA TRP A 165 -8.32 4.16 6.50
C TRP A 165 -7.92 4.13 7.98
N ARG A 166 -8.82 4.50 8.89
CA ARG A 166 -8.56 4.59 10.34
C ARG A 166 -8.37 3.24 11.04
N THR A 167 -8.80 2.17 10.41
CA THR A 167 -8.70 0.80 10.95
C THR A 167 -7.66 -0.05 10.26
N LEU A 168 -6.98 0.51 9.23
CA LEU A 168 -5.89 -0.17 8.54
C LEU A 168 -4.63 -0.20 9.40
N SER A 169 -4.07 -1.37 9.64
CA SER A 169 -2.69 -1.51 10.07
C SER A 169 -1.74 -1.33 8.89
N SER A 170 -0.50 -0.98 9.15
CA SER A 170 0.47 -0.63 8.12
C SER A 170 1.79 -1.33 8.39
N TYR A 171 2.28 -2.10 7.43
CA TYR A 171 3.48 -2.94 7.57
C TYR A 171 4.53 -2.47 6.56
N VAL A 172 5.76 -2.18 7.04
CA VAL A 172 6.85 -1.75 6.15
C VAL A 172 7.28 -2.88 5.21
N GLY A 173 7.05 -4.12 5.62
CA GLY A 173 7.15 -5.33 4.80
C GLY A 173 8.56 -5.89 4.68
N HIS A 174 9.59 -5.05 4.77
CA HIS A 174 11.00 -5.44 4.63
C HIS A 174 11.69 -5.61 5.97
N ALA A 175 12.72 -6.45 5.99
CA ALA A 175 13.75 -6.37 7.00
C ALA A 175 14.64 -5.15 6.75
N PHE A 176 14.90 -4.36 7.79
CA PHE A 176 15.95 -3.35 7.83
C PHE A 176 17.01 -3.77 8.84
N LYS A 177 18.08 -3.00 8.94
CA LYS A 177 19.12 -3.20 9.96
C LYS A 177 19.14 -2.02 10.90
N TRP A 178 19.13 -2.28 12.20
CA TRP A 178 19.58 -1.32 13.20
C TRP A 178 21.03 -1.55 13.49
N VAL A 179 21.85 -0.57 13.15
CA VAL A 179 23.31 -0.63 13.27
C VAL A 179 23.75 0.16 14.50
N MET A 180 24.51 -0.51 15.35
CA MET A 180 25.06 0.08 16.58
C MET A 180 26.40 0.76 16.28
N PRO A 181 26.85 1.68 17.16
CA PRO A 181 28.14 2.38 16.99
C PRO A 181 29.37 1.48 16.92
N ASP A 182 29.29 0.25 17.42
CA ASP A 182 30.35 -0.75 17.35
C ASP A 182 30.33 -1.56 16.05
N GLY A 183 29.42 -1.23 15.11
CA GLY A 183 29.22 -1.94 13.85
C GLY A 183 28.38 -3.20 13.94
N SER A 184 27.98 -3.63 15.13
CA SER A 184 27.01 -4.70 15.28
C SER A 184 25.62 -4.25 14.81
N PHE A 185 24.78 -5.19 14.36
CA PHE A 185 23.44 -4.83 13.92
C PHE A 185 22.41 -5.91 14.29
N LYS A 186 21.14 -5.53 14.20
CA LYS A 186 19.98 -6.41 14.29
C LYS A 186 19.10 -6.25 13.06
N TYR A 187 18.50 -7.33 12.58
CA TYR A 187 17.41 -7.22 11.62
C TYR A 187 16.16 -6.74 12.36
N VAL A 188 15.46 -5.81 11.74
CA VAL A 188 14.25 -5.22 12.30
C VAL A 188 13.15 -5.14 11.26
N HIS A 189 11.92 -5.32 11.73
CA HIS A 189 10.71 -5.16 10.94
C HIS A 189 9.75 -4.24 11.67
N PHE A 190 9.26 -3.19 10.98
CA PHE A 190 8.40 -2.17 11.57
C PHE A 190 6.96 -2.29 11.08
N PHE A 191 6.03 -1.98 11.98
CA PHE A 191 4.63 -1.84 11.60
C PHE A 191 3.86 -0.93 12.55
N LEU A 192 2.75 -0.40 12.04
CA LEU A 192 1.77 0.39 12.76
C LEU A 192 0.49 -0.43 12.92
N ALA A 193 0.16 -0.81 14.14
CA ALA A 193 -1.10 -1.46 14.47
C ALA A 193 -2.16 -0.40 14.78
N SER A 194 -3.30 -0.42 14.08
CA SER A 194 -4.39 0.51 14.39
C SER A 194 -4.92 0.28 15.80
N ASP A 195 -5.00 1.35 16.60
CA ASP A 195 -5.54 1.29 17.96
C ASP A 195 -7.06 1.03 17.97
N ARG A 196 -7.73 1.18 16.83
CA ARG A 196 -9.15 0.84 16.64
C ARG A 196 -9.36 -0.64 16.30
N GLY A 197 -8.26 -1.37 16.06
CA GLY A 197 -8.32 -2.73 15.56
C GLY A 197 -8.86 -2.84 14.13
N PRO A 198 -8.81 -4.04 13.54
CA PRO A 198 -9.36 -4.28 12.22
C PRO A 198 -10.89 -4.20 12.26
N ASN A 199 -11.46 -3.43 11.34
CA ASN A 199 -12.89 -3.38 11.10
C ASN A 199 -13.16 -3.76 9.64
N PHE A 200 -13.86 -4.87 9.44
CA PHE A 200 -14.10 -5.45 8.13
C PHE A 200 -15.51 -5.16 7.66
N THR A 201 -15.68 -5.06 6.35
CA THR A 201 -16.99 -5.10 5.72
C THR A 201 -17.40 -6.56 5.57
N ASP A 202 -18.22 -7.05 6.47
CA ASP A 202 -18.76 -8.42 6.39
C ASP A 202 -19.91 -8.58 5.37
N GLY A 203 -20.09 -7.58 4.48
CA GLY A 203 -21.21 -7.52 3.56
C GLY A 203 -22.56 -7.15 4.22
N SER A 204 -22.65 -7.21 5.55
CA SER A 204 -23.84 -6.88 6.34
C SER A 204 -23.83 -5.44 6.86
N THR A 205 -22.68 -4.79 6.88
CA THR A 205 -22.56 -3.38 7.25
C THR A 205 -23.03 -2.50 6.10
N ALA A 206 -24.31 -2.41 5.94
CA ALA A 206 -25.06 -1.58 4.98
C ALA A 206 -24.78 -0.06 5.07
N LYS A 207 -23.61 0.34 5.58
CA LYS A 207 -23.22 1.74 5.78
C LYS A 207 -22.23 2.24 4.74
N ILE A 208 -21.62 1.35 3.95
CA ILE A 208 -20.81 1.76 2.82
C ILE A 208 -21.71 1.77 1.59
N ASP A 209 -21.88 2.93 0.99
CA ASP A 209 -22.41 3.01 -0.37
C ASP A 209 -21.33 2.43 -1.31
N PRO A 210 -21.57 1.28 -1.95
CA PRO A 210 -20.62 0.70 -2.89
C PRO A 210 -20.37 1.61 -4.11
N ASN A 211 -21.21 2.64 -4.29
CA ASN A 211 -21.07 3.64 -5.34
C ASN A 211 -20.27 4.88 -4.88
N ASP A 212 -19.89 4.99 -3.60
CA ASP A 212 -19.06 6.08 -3.10
C ASP A 212 -17.57 5.64 -3.02
N PRO A 213 -16.77 5.90 -4.06
CA PRO A 213 -15.35 5.53 -4.07
C PRO A 213 -14.52 6.38 -3.11
N ASP A 214 -15.06 7.45 -2.55
CA ASP A 214 -14.38 8.40 -1.67
C ASP A 214 -14.71 8.21 -0.19
N PHE A 215 -15.53 7.21 0.13
CA PHE A 215 -16.02 6.94 1.48
C PHE A 215 -14.89 6.98 2.54
N ALA A 216 -13.82 6.21 2.33
CA ALA A 216 -12.73 6.11 3.31
C ALA A 216 -11.95 7.43 3.47
N THR A 217 -11.82 8.20 2.38
CA THR A 217 -11.21 9.53 2.39
C THR A 217 -12.05 10.52 3.18
N LYS A 218 -13.36 10.52 2.94
CA LYS A 218 -14.34 11.36 3.65
C LYS A 218 -14.38 11.02 5.13
N ASP A 219 -14.43 9.73 5.48
CA ASP A 219 -14.44 9.25 6.86
C ASP A 219 -13.22 9.73 7.65
N LEU A 220 -12.02 9.64 7.07
CA LEU A 220 -10.78 10.12 7.71
C LEU A 220 -10.81 11.64 7.90
N PHE A 221 -11.17 12.38 6.84
CA PHE A 221 -11.23 13.84 6.88
C PHE A 221 -12.19 14.35 7.95
N GLU A 222 -13.44 13.85 7.95
CA GLU A 222 -14.46 14.25 8.90
C GLU A 222 -14.12 13.83 10.33
N ALA A 223 -13.45 12.68 10.52
CA ALA A 223 -13.01 12.25 11.84
C ALA A 223 -12.01 13.24 12.46
N ILE A 224 -11.03 13.68 11.68
CA ILE A 224 -10.04 14.67 12.11
C ILE A 224 -10.72 16.02 12.40
N GLU A 225 -11.64 16.48 11.54
CA GLU A 225 -12.37 17.75 11.74
C GLU A 225 -13.17 17.78 13.05
N ARG A 226 -13.79 16.66 13.43
CA ARG A 226 -14.57 16.60 14.68
C ARG A 226 -13.73 16.24 15.92
N GLY A 227 -12.40 16.11 15.79
CA GLY A 227 -11.48 15.79 16.90
C GLY A 227 -11.43 14.31 17.27
N ASP A 228 -12.02 13.41 16.45
CA ASP A 228 -11.93 11.95 16.62
C ASP A 228 -10.65 11.41 15.95
N TYR A 229 -9.51 11.79 16.52
CA TYR A 229 -8.20 11.53 15.95
C TYR A 229 -7.87 10.04 15.90
N PRO A 230 -7.62 9.46 14.71
CA PRO A 230 -7.16 8.09 14.58
C PRO A 230 -5.71 7.97 15.03
N SER A 231 -5.39 6.84 15.67
CA SER A 231 -4.05 6.56 16.16
C SER A 231 -3.63 5.11 15.89
N TRP A 232 -2.31 4.92 15.91
CA TRP A 232 -1.66 3.64 15.70
C TRP A 232 -0.51 3.45 16.67
N THR A 233 -0.40 2.25 17.21
CA THR A 233 0.77 1.83 17.98
C THR A 233 1.87 1.37 17.04
N ALA A 234 3.04 2.00 17.09
CA ALA A 234 4.23 1.60 16.36
C ALA A 234 4.91 0.44 17.09
N ASN A 235 5.19 -0.61 16.32
CA ASN A 235 5.79 -1.85 16.81
C ASN A 235 7.05 -2.18 16.02
N VAL A 236 7.97 -2.87 16.68
CA VAL A 236 9.16 -3.44 16.05
C VAL A 236 9.34 -4.90 16.44
N GLN A 237 9.74 -5.71 15.48
CA GLN A 237 10.26 -7.06 15.68
C GLN A 237 11.78 -7.02 15.46
N VAL A 238 12.54 -7.69 16.31
CA VAL A 238 14.01 -7.63 16.30
C VAL A 238 14.56 -9.05 16.27
N VAL A 239 15.45 -9.32 15.32
CA VAL A 239 16.13 -10.61 15.14
C VAL A 239 17.65 -10.41 15.14
N ASP A 240 18.33 -11.18 15.95
CA ASP A 240 19.79 -11.26 15.90
C ASP A 240 20.22 -11.97 14.61
N PRO A 241 21.21 -11.47 13.85
CA PRO A 241 21.67 -12.14 12.63
C PRO A 241 22.05 -13.61 12.83
N LYS A 242 22.61 -13.98 13.98
CA LYS A 242 22.96 -15.38 14.32
C LYS A 242 21.73 -16.29 14.53
N ASP A 243 20.56 -15.69 14.80
CA ASP A 243 19.31 -16.42 15.05
C ASP A 243 18.43 -16.49 13.78
N ALA A 244 18.66 -15.63 12.81
CA ALA A 244 17.91 -15.60 11.55
C ALA A 244 17.89 -16.98 10.82
N PRO A 245 19.01 -17.72 10.70
CA PRO A 245 19.00 -19.05 10.07
C PRO A 245 18.19 -20.12 10.83
N LYS A 246 17.81 -19.85 12.07
CA LYS A 246 17.06 -20.81 12.93
C LYS A 246 15.54 -20.66 12.81
N LEU A 247 15.06 -19.62 12.11
CA LEU A 247 13.64 -19.28 12.07
C LEU A 247 12.82 -20.13 11.09
N GLY A 248 13.44 -21.06 10.37
CA GLY A 248 12.73 -21.93 9.44
C GLY A 248 12.15 -21.24 8.21
N PHE A 249 12.45 -19.95 8.01
CA PHE A 249 12.15 -19.17 6.82
C PHE A 249 13.19 -18.06 6.60
N ASN A 250 13.31 -17.57 5.37
CA ASN A 250 14.20 -16.48 5.05
C ASN A 250 13.57 -15.13 5.43
N ILE A 251 14.13 -14.42 6.41
CA ILE A 251 13.64 -13.10 6.85
C ILE A 251 13.82 -11.98 5.83
N LEU A 252 14.62 -12.20 4.78
CA LEU A 252 14.83 -11.29 3.66
C LEU A 252 13.86 -11.56 2.50
N ASP A 253 13.04 -12.61 2.61
CA ASP A 253 11.98 -12.91 1.65
C ASP A 253 10.69 -12.21 2.06
N ILE A 254 10.35 -11.10 1.41
CA ILE A 254 9.17 -10.29 1.71
C ILE A 254 7.84 -11.06 1.50
N THR A 255 7.85 -12.22 0.85
CA THR A 255 6.64 -13.06 0.73
C THR A 255 6.35 -13.85 2.00
N LYS A 256 7.27 -13.83 2.97
CA LYS A 256 7.17 -14.57 4.23
C LYS A 256 6.73 -13.66 5.37
N HIS A 257 5.96 -14.22 6.26
CA HIS A 257 5.42 -13.50 7.40
C HIS A 257 6.32 -13.68 8.64
N TRP A 258 6.68 -12.57 9.27
CA TRP A 258 7.46 -12.57 10.52
C TRP A 258 6.60 -12.87 11.74
N ASN A 259 5.71 -13.77 11.67
CA ASN A 259 4.72 -14.18 12.66
C ASN A 259 4.51 -13.18 13.82
N LEU A 260 3.43 -12.38 13.72
CA LEU A 260 3.09 -11.31 14.68
C LEU A 260 2.42 -11.85 15.96
N GLY A 261 2.51 -13.15 16.25
CA GLY A 261 1.74 -13.78 17.32
C GLY A 261 0.23 -13.87 17.02
N THR A 262 -0.15 -13.54 15.79
CA THR A 262 -1.53 -13.58 15.31
C THR A 262 -1.89 -14.89 14.64
N TYR A 263 -0.94 -15.81 14.51
CA TYR A 263 -1.15 -17.19 14.08
C TYR A 263 -1.17 -18.13 15.27
N PRO A 264 -1.87 -19.27 15.17
CA PRO A 264 -2.01 -20.21 16.28
C PRO A 264 -0.68 -20.83 16.70
N LYS A 265 -0.73 -21.43 17.88
CA LYS A 265 0.37 -22.07 18.58
C LYS A 265 1.19 -23.02 17.69
N GLY A 266 2.49 -22.82 17.64
CA GLY A 266 3.46 -23.76 17.05
C GLY A 266 4.40 -23.20 16.01
N LEU A 267 4.18 -21.96 15.50
CA LEU A 267 5.16 -21.25 14.68
C LEU A 267 6.06 -20.40 15.58
N ASP A 268 7.36 -20.43 15.32
CA ASP A 268 8.32 -19.58 16.02
C ASP A 268 7.94 -18.11 15.86
N THR A 269 7.40 -17.54 16.92
CA THR A 269 6.96 -16.15 16.93
C THR A 269 8.12 -15.22 17.20
N ILE A 270 8.36 -14.27 16.31
CA ILE A 270 9.25 -13.15 16.60
C ILE A 270 8.44 -12.12 17.39
N PRO A 271 8.75 -11.90 18.70
CA PRO A 271 7.95 -11.00 19.52
C PRO A 271 7.95 -9.58 18.97
N SER A 272 6.78 -8.98 18.88
CA SER A 272 6.66 -7.55 18.61
C SER A 272 6.75 -6.74 19.90
N ARG A 273 7.37 -5.56 19.83
CA ARG A 273 7.52 -4.63 20.94
C ARG A 273 6.94 -3.28 20.52
N PRO A 274 5.94 -2.77 21.24
CA PRO A 274 5.46 -1.40 21.02
C PRO A 274 6.54 -0.43 21.48
N PHE A 275 6.76 0.64 20.68
CA PHE A 275 7.76 1.66 21.01
C PHE A 275 7.29 3.09 20.75
N GLY A 276 6.17 3.28 20.06
CA GLY A 276 5.68 4.61 19.76
C GLY A 276 4.20 4.64 19.42
N LYS A 277 3.66 5.83 19.32
CA LYS A 277 2.28 6.10 18.94
C LYS A 277 2.21 7.18 17.88
N LEU A 278 1.54 6.86 16.77
CA LEU A 278 1.17 7.80 15.74
C LEU A 278 -0.25 8.29 15.96
N THR A 279 -0.48 9.59 15.93
CA THR A 279 -1.81 10.18 15.97
C THR A 279 -1.96 11.20 14.84
N LEU A 280 -2.97 11.04 13.97
CA LEU A 280 -3.29 12.01 12.93
C LEU A 280 -4.29 13.03 13.48
N ASN A 281 -3.89 14.31 13.55
CA ASN A 281 -4.65 15.36 14.24
C ASN A 281 -4.93 16.60 13.40
N ARG A 282 -4.51 16.62 12.11
CA ARG A 282 -4.69 17.76 11.22
C ARG A 282 -4.87 17.36 9.77
N ASN A 283 -5.92 17.85 9.14
CA ASN A 283 -6.14 17.70 7.71
C ASN A 283 -5.19 18.58 6.88
N VAL A 284 -4.96 18.18 5.63
CA VAL A 284 -4.26 18.99 4.63
C VAL A 284 -5.13 20.18 4.23
N LYS A 285 -4.51 21.28 3.81
CA LYS A 285 -5.19 22.47 3.32
C LYS A 285 -5.36 22.49 1.82
N ASP A 286 -4.40 21.91 1.12
CA ASP A 286 -4.40 21.82 -0.35
C ASP A 286 -3.89 20.43 -0.78
N TYR A 287 -4.80 19.64 -1.35
CA TYR A 287 -4.52 18.25 -1.73
C TYR A 287 -3.39 18.14 -2.76
N PHE A 288 -3.33 19.06 -3.75
CA PHE A 288 -2.34 18.96 -4.80
C PHE A 288 -0.91 19.22 -4.30
N SER A 289 -0.74 20.28 -3.53
CA SER A 289 0.59 20.63 -3.02
C SER A 289 1.07 19.72 -1.87
N GLU A 290 0.16 19.26 -1.02
CA GLU A 290 0.50 18.55 0.20
C GLU A 290 0.38 17.01 0.07
N VAL A 291 -0.45 16.49 -0.86
CA VAL A 291 -0.66 15.05 -1.04
C VAL A 291 -0.20 14.59 -2.43
N GLU A 292 -0.67 15.24 -3.50
CA GLU A 292 -0.34 14.80 -4.86
C GLU A 292 1.16 14.90 -5.15
N LYS A 293 1.80 16.00 -4.73
CA LYS A 293 3.24 16.20 -4.84
C LYS A 293 4.08 15.49 -3.80
N LEU A 294 3.46 14.90 -2.77
CA LEU A 294 4.19 14.17 -1.74
C LEU A 294 4.87 12.95 -2.35
N ALA A 295 6.13 12.78 -2.02
CA ALA A 295 6.99 11.72 -2.53
C ALA A 295 7.65 10.97 -1.38
N PHE A 296 7.56 9.62 -1.41
CA PHE A 296 8.17 8.72 -0.47
C PHE A 296 9.26 7.89 -1.13
N SER A 297 10.26 7.49 -0.36
CA SER A 297 11.25 6.51 -0.81
C SER A 297 11.75 5.67 0.35
N PRO A 298 11.81 4.33 0.22
CA PRO A 298 12.43 3.49 1.24
C PRO A 298 13.95 3.73 1.38
N SER A 299 14.55 4.53 0.50
CA SER A 299 15.94 5.01 0.63
C SER A 299 16.10 6.22 1.55
N ASN A 300 14.99 6.87 1.96
CA ASN A 300 15.05 7.93 2.95
C ASN A 300 15.13 7.29 4.33
N LEU A 301 16.33 7.20 4.85
CA LEU A 301 16.68 6.55 6.12
C LEU A 301 17.41 7.54 7.01
N VAL A 302 17.38 7.31 8.31
CA VAL A 302 18.13 8.07 9.32
C VAL A 302 19.37 7.28 9.76
N PRO A 303 20.40 7.94 10.31
CA PRO A 303 21.58 7.26 10.82
C PRO A 303 21.23 6.13 11.80
N GLY A 304 21.89 4.98 11.68
CA GLY A 304 21.60 3.78 12.47
C GLY A 304 20.50 2.88 11.91
N VAL A 305 19.81 3.31 10.85
CA VAL A 305 18.89 2.46 10.08
C VAL A 305 19.46 2.26 8.69
N GLU A 306 19.76 1.01 8.36
CA GLU A 306 20.33 0.64 7.07
C GLU A 306 19.43 -0.34 6.32
N PRO A 307 19.45 -0.33 4.98
CA PRO A 307 18.69 -1.31 4.20
C PRO A 307 19.29 -2.72 4.38
N SER A 308 18.45 -3.72 4.34
CA SER A 308 18.89 -5.12 4.26
C SER A 308 19.16 -5.54 2.81
N GLU A 309 19.58 -6.78 2.65
CA GLU A 309 19.85 -7.43 1.36
C GLU A 309 18.57 -7.99 0.70
N ASP A 310 17.38 -7.66 1.22
CA ASP A 310 16.10 -7.98 0.57
C ASP A 310 16.08 -7.45 -0.87
N PRO A 311 15.96 -8.33 -1.89
CA PRO A 311 16.05 -7.90 -3.29
C PRO A 311 14.97 -6.91 -3.70
N ILE A 312 13.76 -7.04 -3.14
CA ILE A 312 12.65 -6.11 -3.40
C ILE A 312 12.96 -4.75 -2.77
N LEU A 313 13.51 -4.70 -1.55
CA LEU A 313 13.93 -3.44 -0.93
C LEU A 313 14.97 -2.73 -1.78
N GLN A 314 16.01 -3.45 -2.23
CA GLN A 314 17.07 -2.91 -3.08
C GLN A 314 16.53 -2.34 -4.38
N ALA A 315 15.62 -3.06 -5.05
CA ALA A 315 14.96 -2.56 -6.26
C ALA A 315 14.07 -1.34 -6.00
N ARG A 316 13.36 -1.31 -4.87
CA ARG A 316 12.51 -0.17 -4.47
C ARG A 316 13.32 1.09 -4.20
N MET A 317 14.53 0.97 -3.65
CA MET A 317 15.44 2.10 -3.42
C MET A 317 15.84 2.80 -4.73
N PHE A 318 15.86 2.09 -5.85
CA PHE A 318 16.03 2.66 -7.18
C PHE A 318 14.70 3.18 -7.78
N ALA A 319 13.66 2.35 -7.74
CA ALA A 319 12.42 2.60 -8.48
C ALA A 319 11.63 3.83 -7.97
N TYR A 320 11.65 4.09 -6.66
CA TYR A 320 10.91 5.23 -6.10
C TYR A 320 11.51 6.59 -6.49
N PRO A 321 12.82 6.85 -6.35
CA PRO A 321 13.42 8.08 -6.85
C PRO A 321 13.27 8.26 -8.37
N ASP A 322 13.31 7.16 -9.14
CA ASP A 322 13.08 7.23 -10.59
C ASP A 322 11.65 7.67 -10.92
N ALA A 323 10.65 7.07 -10.29
CA ALA A 323 9.25 7.47 -10.43
C ALA A 323 9.02 8.93 -10.02
N GLN A 324 9.72 9.44 -9.00
CA GLN A 324 9.64 10.82 -8.56
C GLN A 324 10.23 11.79 -9.60
N ARG A 325 11.35 11.44 -10.24
CA ARG A 325 11.90 12.23 -11.36
C ARG A 325 10.89 12.36 -12.51
N TYR A 326 10.20 11.28 -12.83
CA TYR A 326 9.16 11.28 -13.86
C TYR A 326 7.94 12.14 -13.46
N ARG A 327 7.45 12.00 -12.22
CA ARG A 327 6.22 12.68 -11.77
C ARG A 327 6.43 14.16 -11.44
N LEU A 328 7.52 14.50 -10.75
CA LEU A 328 7.78 15.82 -10.20
C LEU A 328 8.84 16.61 -10.99
N GLY A 329 9.48 15.96 -11.96
CA GLY A 329 10.53 16.57 -12.79
C GLY A 329 11.88 16.69 -12.09
N ILE A 330 12.75 17.52 -12.63
CA ILE A 330 14.14 17.68 -12.17
C ILE A 330 14.25 18.19 -10.72
N ASP A 331 13.24 18.93 -10.28
CA ASP A 331 13.18 19.49 -8.92
C ASP A 331 12.50 18.58 -7.90
N HIS A 332 12.39 17.26 -8.19
CA HIS A 332 11.76 16.29 -7.28
C HIS A 332 12.35 16.28 -5.87
N LEU A 333 13.62 16.64 -5.71
CA LEU A 333 14.27 16.80 -4.41
C LEU A 333 13.89 18.09 -3.67
N LYS A 334 13.28 19.04 -4.37
CA LYS A 334 12.79 20.30 -3.80
C LYS A 334 11.29 20.25 -3.47
N ALA A 335 10.69 19.07 -3.47
CA ALA A 335 9.29 18.90 -3.12
C ALA A 335 8.99 19.60 -1.78
N PRO A 336 7.84 20.32 -1.67
CA PRO A 336 7.61 21.27 -0.57
C PRO A 336 7.56 20.65 0.83
N LEU A 337 7.50 19.32 0.92
CA LEU A 337 7.48 18.57 2.18
C LEU A 337 8.78 17.78 2.43
N ARG A 338 9.88 18.18 1.83
CA ARG A 338 11.19 17.59 2.10
C ARG A 338 12.04 18.56 2.92
N ARG A 339 12.57 18.09 4.06
CA ARG A 339 13.61 18.84 4.78
C ARG A 339 14.95 18.69 4.04
N LYS A 340 15.85 19.66 4.23
CA LYS A 340 17.21 19.58 3.67
C LYS A 340 17.89 18.30 4.13
N GLU A 341 18.45 17.56 3.18
CA GLU A 341 19.32 16.42 3.48
C GLU A 341 20.48 16.88 4.36
N THR A 342 20.51 16.37 5.56
CA THR A 342 21.75 16.26 6.30
C THR A 342 22.36 14.94 5.87
N ALA A 343 23.27 14.98 4.89
CA ALA A 343 24.03 13.81 4.48
C ALA A 343 24.96 13.42 5.64
N CYS A 344 24.48 12.64 6.58
CA CYS A 344 25.30 12.01 7.58
C CYS A 344 25.73 10.65 7.03
N LYS A 345 26.91 10.58 6.44
CA LYS A 345 27.59 9.30 6.25
C LYS A 345 28.07 8.86 7.64
N GLN A 346 27.38 7.90 8.22
CA GLN A 346 27.90 7.22 9.39
C GLN A 346 29.04 6.29 8.89
N ASP A 347 30.23 6.45 9.45
CA ASP A 347 31.29 5.48 9.27
C ASP A 347 30.96 4.27 10.13
N LEU A 348 30.44 3.23 9.49
CA LEU A 348 29.96 2.01 10.16
C LEU A 348 31.10 1.07 10.55
N GLY A 349 32.35 1.44 10.24
CA GLY A 349 33.55 0.70 10.57
C GLY A 349 33.85 -0.51 9.68
N PRO A 350 35.12 -0.99 9.71
CA PRO A 350 35.59 -2.02 8.77
C PRO A 350 34.94 -3.40 8.97
N GLU A 351 34.42 -3.71 10.14
CA GLU A 351 33.74 -4.99 10.38
C GLU A 351 32.38 -5.05 9.68
N PHE A 352 31.65 -3.95 9.63
CA PHE A 352 30.41 -3.85 8.89
C PHE A 352 30.64 -3.94 7.38
N GLU A 353 31.66 -3.25 6.85
CA GLU A 353 32.01 -3.35 5.44
C GLU A 353 32.45 -4.76 5.03
N LYS A 354 33.23 -5.44 5.88
CA LYS A 354 33.61 -6.83 5.69
C LYS A 354 32.40 -7.75 5.67
N TRP A 355 31.45 -7.54 6.59
CA TRP A 355 30.21 -8.30 6.61
C TRP A 355 29.37 -8.02 5.35
N LEU A 356 29.18 -6.75 4.96
CA LEU A 356 28.44 -6.36 3.76
C LEU A 356 29.00 -7.02 2.49
N SER A 357 30.32 -7.19 2.41
CA SER A 357 30.97 -7.86 1.27
C SER A 357 30.73 -9.39 1.21
N GLN A 358 30.26 -9.98 2.31
CA GLN A 358 30.04 -11.43 2.42
C GLN A 358 28.56 -11.82 2.29
N VAL A 359 27.65 -10.84 2.34
CA VAL A 359 26.21 -11.10 2.26
C VAL A 359 25.80 -11.19 0.81
N THR A 360 25.33 -12.36 0.41
CA THR A 360 24.63 -12.58 -0.85
C THR A 360 23.14 -12.71 -0.57
N SER A 361 22.33 -11.95 -1.28
CA SER A 361 20.89 -12.14 -1.29
C SER A 361 20.55 -13.21 -2.31
N GLU A 362 19.93 -14.31 -1.88
CA GLU A 362 19.41 -15.33 -2.78
C GLU A 362 17.93 -15.09 -3.01
N ALA A 363 17.57 -14.58 -4.19
CA ALA A 363 16.21 -14.61 -4.67
C ALA A 363 15.98 -15.92 -5.43
N TRP A 364 15.08 -16.74 -4.94
CA TRP A 364 14.71 -17.99 -5.58
C TRP A 364 13.75 -17.70 -6.75
N SER A 365 14.22 -17.92 -7.97
CA SER A 365 13.43 -17.71 -9.20
C SER A 365 12.41 -18.81 -9.48
N HIS A 366 12.51 -19.94 -8.79
CA HIS A 366 11.64 -21.10 -8.99
C HIS A 366 10.71 -21.33 -7.78
N PRO A 367 9.52 -21.97 -7.98
CA PRO A 367 8.63 -22.37 -6.90
C PRO A 367 9.37 -23.22 -5.86
N HIS A 368 9.12 -22.94 -4.59
CA HIS A 368 9.69 -23.65 -3.46
C HIS A 368 8.58 -24.19 -2.55
N GLU A 369 8.83 -25.25 -1.79
CA GLU A 369 7.85 -25.83 -0.87
C GLU A 369 7.28 -24.80 0.12
N ASP A 370 8.11 -23.86 0.58
CA ASP A 370 7.66 -22.78 1.46
C ASP A 370 6.60 -21.86 0.85
N ASP A 371 6.47 -21.81 -0.47
CA ASP A 371 5.46 -20.97 -1.14
C ASP A 371 4.05 -21.51 -0.88
N TYR A 372 3.92 -22.84 -0.75
CA TYR A 372 2.66 -23.50 -0.44
C TYR A 372 2.43 -23.61 1.08
N LYS A 373 3.50 -23.77 1.86
CA LYS A 373 3.45 -23.96 3.32
C LYS A 373 2.74 -22.78 4.01
N PHE A 374 3.16 -21.54 3.77
CA PHE A 374 2.57 -20.37 4.41
C PHE A 374 1.11 -20.15 3.99
N ALA A 375 0.77 -20.42 2.72
CA ALA A 375 -0.60 -20.39 2.26
C ALA A 375 -1.47 -21.45 2.94
N ARG A 376 -0.95 -22.67 3.12
CA ARG A 376 -1.60 -23.77 3.83
C ARG A 376 -1.85 -23.42 5.29
N GLU A 377 -0.82 -23.01 5.99
CA GLU A 377 -0.89 -22.62 7.39
C GLU A 377 -1.92 -21.49 7.58
N TYR A 378 -1.93 -20.49 6.73
CA TYR A 378 -2.92 -19.42 6.79
C TYR A 378 -4.35 -19.96 6.64
N TYR A 379 -4.61 -20.81 5.64
CA TYR A 379 -5.93 -21.36 5.40
C TYR A 379 -6.42 -22.24 6.56
N GLU A 380 -5.56 -23.14 7.06
CA GLU A 380 -5.91 -24.13 8.09
C GLU A 380 -6.20 -23.50 9.44
N VAL A 381 -5.53 -22.40 9.78
CA VAL A 381 -5.69 -21.75 11.09
C VAL A 381 -6.82 -20.74 11.16
N LEU A 382 -7.35 -20.30 10.01
CA LEU A 382 -8.39 -19.27 9.98
C LEU A 382 -9.62 -19.56 10.84
N PRO A 383 -10.18 -20.79 10.87
CA PRO A 383 -11.35 -21.08 11.70
C PRO A 383 -11.08 -20.91 13.20
N GLU A 384 -9.88 -21.29 13.66
CA GLU A 384 -9.50 -21.20 15.07
C GLU A 384 -9.13 -19.77 15.48
N PHE A 385 -8.50 -19.04 14.55
CA PHE A 385 -7.97 -17.70 14.82
C PHE A 385 -9.03 -16.60 14.62
N ARG A 386 -9.95 -16.77 13.69
CA ARG A 386 -11.02 -15.82 13.36
C ARG A 386 -12.41 -16.44 13.58
N SER A 387 -12.90 -17.15 12.59
CA SER A 387 -14.10 -17.99 12.65
C SER A 387 -14.22 -18.81 11.36
N GLN A 388 -15.11 -19.81 11.37
CA GLN A 388 -15.44 -20.57 10.17
C GLN A 388 -16.06 -19.66 9.10
N GLU A 389 -16.92 -18.73 9.48
CA GLU A 389 -17.58 -17.79 8.55
C GLU A 389 -16.57 -16.88 7.84
N PHE A 390 -15.48 -16.52 8.52
CA PHE A 390 -14.40 -15.74 7.90
C PHE A 390 -13.70 -16.56 6.80
N GLN A 391 -13.38 -17.82 7.08
CA GLN A 391 -12.80 -18.72 6.07
C GLN A 391 -13.78 -18.97 4.91
N ASP A 392 -15.08 -19.14 5.20
CA ASP A 392 -16.11 -19.37 4.19
C ASP A 392 -16.25 -18.18 3.25
N ARG A 393 -16.27 -16.94 3.77
CA ARG A 393 -16.28 -15.73 2.93
C ARG A 393 -15.05 -15.62 2.04
N MET A 394 -13.88 -15.97 2.54
CA MET A 394 -12.67 -16.00 1.72
C MET A 394 -12.80 -16.98 0.55
N VAL A 395 -13.30 -18.21 0.80
CA VAL A 395 -13.54 -19.20 -0.25
C VAL A 395 -14.58 -18.71 -1.25
N GLU A 396 -15.66 -18.09 -0.78
CA GLU A 396 -16.69 -17.50 -1.66
C GLU A 396 -16.11 -16.39 -2.56
N ASN A 397 -15.28 -15.51 -2.02
CA ASN A 397 -14.61 -14.44 -2.78
C ASN A 397 -13.66 -15.01 -3.84
N LEU A 398 -12.91 -16.04 -3.50
CA LEU A 398 -12.07 -16.76 -4.47
C LEU A 398 -12.92 -17.39 -5.57
N CYS A 399 -14.01 -18.08 -5.24
CA CYS A 399 -14.91 -18.68 -6.23
C CYS A 399 -15.48 -17.64 -7.20
N LYS A 400 -15.93 -16.49 -6.70
CA LYS A 400 -16.44 -15.38 -7.52
C LYS A 400 -15.39 -14.82 -8.46
N SER A 401 -14.14 -14.73 -8.00
CA SER A 401 -13.00 -14.25 -8.79
C SER A 401 -12.55 -15.24 -9.87
N ILE A 402 -12.62 -16.54 -9.59
CA ILE A 402 -12.17 -17.61 -10.50
C ILE A 402 -13.23 -17.95 -11.56
N ALA A 403 -14.51 -17.96 -11.20
CA ALA A 403 -15.60 -18.44 -12.03
C ALA A 403 -15.70 -17.81 -13.44
N PRO A 404 -15.38 -16.52 -13.67
CA PRO A 404 -15.38 -15.92 -15.01
C PRO A 404 -14.31 -16.47 -15.95
N GLY A 405 -13.28 -17.14 -15.43
CA GLY A 405 -12.16 -17.65 -16.21
C GLY A 405 -12.53 -18.77 -17.18
N PRO A 406 -11.75 -18.97 -18.26
CA PRO A 406 -11.90 -20.13 -19.13
C PRO A 406 -11.60 -21.43 -18.36
N GLU A 407 -12.16 -22.54 -18.83
CA GLU A 407 -12.07 -23.86 -18.16
C GLU A 407 -10.63 -24.29 -17.89
N GLU A 408 -9.74 -24.11 -18.86
CA GLU A 408 -8.33 -24.47 -18.73
C GLU A 408 -7.64 -23.68 -17.59
N LEU A 409 -7.94 -22.37 -17.48
CA LEU A 409 -7.40 -21.55 -16.41
C LEU A 409 -7.96 -21.96 -15.05
N ARG A 410 -9.28 -22.22 -14.97
CA ARG A 410 -9.92 -22.71 -13.73
C ARG A 410 -9.29 -24.02 -13.27
N ARG A 411 -9.05 -24.96 -14.18
CA ARG A 411 -8.38 -26.22 -13.86
C ARG A 411 -6.99 -25.98 -13.28
N ARG A 412 -6.17 -25.15 -13.94
CA ARG A 412 -4.83 -24.81 -13.45
C ARG A 412 -4.86 -24.15 -12.06
N VAL A 413 -5.85 -23.29 -11.79
CA VAL A 413 -6.06 -22.72 -10.47
C VAL A 413 -6.36 -23.81 -9.44
N PHE A 414 -7.27 -24.75 -9.74
CA PHE A 414 -7.58 -25.85 -8.83
C PHE A 414 -6.36 -26.73 -8.57
N ASP A 415 -5.59 -27.06 -9.60
CA ASP A 415 -4.37 -27.87 -9.48
C ASP A 415 -3.31 -27.14 -8.61
N THR A 416 -3.23 -25.82 -8.71
CA THR A 416 -2.33 -25.01 -7.89
C THR A 416 -2.77 -24.99 -6.43
N PHE A 417 -4.07 -24.83 -6.16
CA PHE A 417 -4.57 -24.88 -4.77
C PHE A 417 -4.58 -26.27 -4.17
N GLU A 418 -4.56 -27.33 -4.96
CA GLU A 418 -4.36 -28.71 -4.47
C GLU A 418 -3.01 -28.85 -3.74
N LEU A 419 -1.96 -28.13 -4.19
CA LEU A 419 -0.67 -28.10 -3.51
C LEU A 419 -0.69 -27.30 -2.18
N VAL A 420 -1.69 -26.44 -2.01
CA VAL A 420 -1.93 -25.74 -0.75
C VAL A 420 -2.74 -26.61 0.20
N SER A 421 -3.93 -27.03 -0.20
CA SER A 421 -4.84 -27.87 0.58
C SER A 421 -5.87 -28.55 -0.33
N SER A 422 -5.95 -29.88 -0.25
CA SER A 422 -6.95 -30.64 -1.02
C SER A 422 -8.39 -30.27 -0.63
N GLU A 423 -8.63 -29.91 0.62
CA GLU A 423 -9.94 -29.43 1.08
C GLU A 423 -10.30 -28.09 0.45
N LEU A 424 -9.36 -27.12 0.44
CA LEU A 424 -9.56 -25.84 -0.23
C LEU A 424 -9.81 -26.02 -1.73
N ALA A 425 -8.99 -26.83 -2.43
CA ALA A 425 -9.17 -27.09 -3.86
C ALA A 425 -10.54 -27.71 -4.18
N ARG A 426 -11.01 -28.65 -3.35
CA ARG A 426 -12.34 -29.22 -3.49
C ARG A 426 -13.43 -28.16 -3.33
N ARG A 427 -13.37 -27.34 -2.29
CA ARG A 427 -14.34 -26.26 -2.04
C ARG A 427 -14.38 -25.25 -3.18
N LEU A 428 -13.22 -24.88 -3.71
CA LEU A 428 -13.12 -23.97 -4.85
C LEU A 428 -13.75 -24.58 -6.10
N ARG A 429 -13.48 -25.86 -6.38
CA ARG A 429 -14.09 -26.55 -7.55
C ARG A 429 -15.60 -26.58 -7.45
N GLU A 430 -16.14 -27.03 -6.34
CA GLU A 430 -17.58 -27.09 -6.09
C GLU A 430 -18.25 -25.71 -6.20
N GLY A 431 -17.66 -24.68 -5.56
CA GLY A 431 -18.21 -23.32 -5.56
C GLY A 431 -18.17 -22.67 -6.94
N VAL A 432 -17.07 -22.83 -7.67
CA VAL A 432 -16.92 -22.28 -9.04
C VAL A 432 -17.89 -22.98 -10.00
N GLU A 433 -18.00 -24.31 -9.96
CA GLU A 433 -18.93 -25.07 -10.80
C GLU A 433 -20.38 -24.65 -10.53
N ALA A 434 -20.76 -24.43 -9.27
CA ALA A 434 -22.09 -23.92 -8.92
C ALA A 434 -22.36 -22.56 -9.54
N ILE A 435 -21.43 -21.60 -9.46
CA ILE A 435 -21.55 -20.25 -10.05
C ILE A 435 -21.67 -20.34 -11.59
N VAL A 436 -20.86 -21.17 -12.21
CA VAL A 436 -20.88 -21.35 -13.67
C VAL A 436 -22.20 -21.97 -14.13
N ALA A 437 -22.70 -22.99 -13.42
CA ALA A 437 -23.98 -23.63 -13.71
C ALA A 437 -25.16 -22.67 -13.54
N GLU A 438 -25.15 -21.83 -12.51
CA GLU A 438 -26.17 -20.82 -12.29
C GLU A 438 -26.23 -19.80 -13.44
N LYS A 439 -25.08 -19.30 -13.89
CA LYS A 439 -24.98 -18.37 -15.03
C LYS A 439 -25.41 -19.00 -16.38
N ALA A 440 -25.31 -20.32 -16.50
CA ALA A 440 -25.71 -21.05 -17.71
C ALA A 440 -27.24 -21.28 -17.79
N ARG A 441 -27.99 -21.08 -16.70
CA ARG A 441 -29.46 -21.26 -16.71
C ARG A 441 -30.13 -20.23 -17.62
N PRO A 442 -31.18 -20.63 -18.39
CA PRO A 442 -31.88 -19.72 -19.30
C PRO A 442 -32.47 -18.49 -18.64
N ASP A 443 -32.95 -18.62 -17.40
CA ASP A 443 -33.63 -17.58 -16.62
C ASP A 443 -32.71 -16.78 -15.69
N SER A 444 -31.39 -16.88 -15.88
CA SER A 444 -30.42 -16.15 -15.04
C SER A 444 -30.51 -14.64 -15.29
N PRO A 445 -30.65 -13.79 -14.22
CA PRO A 445 -30.72 -12.33 -14.35
C PRO A 445 -29.52 -11.72 -15.07
N SER A 446 -28.38 -12.40 -15.09
CA SER A 446 -27.16 -11.96 -15.77
C SER A 446 -27.22 -12.04 -17.32
N ARG A 447 -28.27 -12.66 -17.91
CA ARG A 447 -28.55 -12.67 -19.35
C ARG A 447 -29.47 -11.55 -19.82
N ALA A 448 -29.99 -10.69 -18.95
CA ALA A 448 -30.68 -9.49 -19.37
C ALA A 448 -29.72 -8.64 -20.21
N GLN A 449 -29.96 -8.58 -21.52
CA GLN A 449 -29.16 -7.78 -22.44
C GLN A 449 -29.16 -6.34 -21.94
N PRO A 450 -28.03 -5.62 -21.94
CA PRO A 450 -28.04 -4.19 -21.72
C PRO A 450 -28.92 -3.60 -22.82
N GLY A 451 -30.00 -2.94 -22.39
CA GLY A 451 -30.96 -2.31 -23.29
C GLY A 451 -30.20 -1.48 -24.31
N GLN A 452 -30.57 -1.64 -25.58
CA GLN A 452 -30.08 -0.80 -26.67
C GLN A 452 -30.30 0.66 -26.27
N LEU A 453 -29.24 1.35 -25.87
CA LEU A 453 -29.19 2.80 -25.88
C LEU A 453 -29.34 3.21 -27.36
N ARG A 454 -30.56 3.61 -27.75
CA ARG A 454 -30.75 4.40 -28.98
C ARG A 454 -30.07 5.73 -28.74
N LEU A 455 -29.10 6.03 -29.57
CA LEU A 455 -28.48 7.34 -29.72
C LEU A 455 -29.53 8.39 -30.06
#